data_8fec1fbbc8393ead62d22b6271fc44c4
#
_entry.id   8fec1fbbc8393ead62d22b6271fc44c4
#
_cell.length_a   1.000
_cell.length_b   1.000
_cell.length_c   1.000
_cell.angle_alpha   90.00
_cell.angle_beta   90.00
_cell.angle_gamma   90.00
#
_symmetry.space_group_name_H-M   'P 1'
#
loop_
_entity.id
_entity.type
_entity.pdbx_description
1 polymer ?
#
loop_
_entity_poly.entity_id
_entity_poly.type
_entity_poly.pdbx_seq_one_letter_code
_entity_poly.pdbx_strand_id
1 'polypeptide(L)'
;MVIKKIHYISGLIITIFVGFHLFNHIVSIYGADKHIGMMNLLRPVYRNIFVEAILLLAVSIQIISGLKLFKTNRKTAISNFDKLQNWTGLYLAIFFIIHLSAVLGGRLFLHLDTNFYFGVAGLNSFPFNLFFIPYYAFAIISFFGHIACIHNKKMKHNIFSLTPGRQSKAILICGICLTVIIFYGLTNHFEGVKIPAEYNILIGK
;
A
#
# COMPACT_ATOMS: atom_id res chain seq x y z
N MET A 1 19.95 -15.99 8.33
CA MET A 1 19.52 -16.42 6.97
C MET A 1 18.02 -16.65 6.86
N VAL A 2 17.40 -17.39 7.76
CA VAL A 2 15.97 -17.78 7.73
C VAL A 2 15.01 -16.58 7.68
N ILE A 3 15.16 -15.58 8.55
CA ILE A 3 14.28 -14.42 8.62
C ILE A 3 14.21 -13.62 7.30
N LYS A 4 15.34 -13.46 6.60
CA LYS A 4 15.37 -12.77 5.29
C LYS A 4 14.61 -13.55 4.22
N LYS A 5 14.68 -14.89 4.25
CA LYS A 5 13.97 -15.77 3.31
C LYS A 5 12.45 -15.71 3.55
N ILE A 6 12.04 -15.80 4.81
CA ILE A 6 10.62 -15.73 5.21
C ILE A 6 10.03 -14.36 4.85
N HIS A 7 10.75 -13.27 5.18
CA HIS A 7 10.37 -11.90 4.81
C HIS A 7 10.22 -11.73 3.29
N TYR A 8 11.12 -12.31 2.51
CA TYR A 8 11.06 -12.23 1.06
C TYR A 8 9.86 -13.00 0.48
N ILE A 9 9.59 -14.21 0.96
CA ILE A 9 8.47 -15.04 0.47
C ILE A 9 7.14 -14.38 0.82
N SER A 10 6.93 -13.96 2.07
CA SER A 10 5.71 -13.26 2.47
C SER A 10 5.56 -11.91 1.73
N GLY A 11 6.67 -11.23 1.44
CA GLY A 11 6.68 -10.01 0.64
C GLY A 11 6.21 -10.24 -0.80
N LEU A 12 6.56 -11.36 -1.43
CA LEU A 12 6.05 -11.70 -2.76
C LEU A 12 4.53 -11.89 -2.76
N ILE A 13 3.98 -12.61 -1.77
CA ILE A 13 2.54 -12.81 -1.62
C ILE A 13 1.83 -11.47 -1.51
N ILE A 14 2.32 -10.59 -0.64
CA ILE A 14 1.74 -9.25 -0.44
C ILE A 14 1.88 -8.40 -1.70
N THR A 15 3.02 -8.46 -2.41
CA THR A 15 3.24 -7.69 -3.64
C THR A 15 2.21 -8.02 -4.72
N ILE A 16 1.84 -9.30 -4.87
CA ILE A 16 0.80 -9.72 -5.82
C ILE A 16 -0.54 -9.11 -5.41
N PHE A 17 -0.93 -9.23 -4.14
CA PHE A 17 -2.16 -8.64 -3.64
C PHE A 17 -2.18 -7.12 -3.78
N VAL A 18 -1.12 -6.41 -3.39
CA VAL A 18 -1.01 -4.96 -3.50
C VAL A 18 -1.08 -4.52 -4.95
N GLY A 19 -0.54 -5.29 -5.90
CA GLY A 19 -0.67 -5.03 -7.33
C GLY A 19 -2.14 -4.95 -7.77
N PHE A 20 -2.95 -5.94 -7.43
CA PHE A 20 -4.40 -5.93 -7.70
C PHE A 20 -5.13 -4.83 -6.93
N HIS A 21 -4.73 -4.57 -5.70
CA HIS A 21 -5.32 -3.52 -4.86
C HIS A 21 -5.07 -2.12 -5.43
N LEU A 22 -3.84 -1.81 -5.83
CA LEU A 22 -3.52 -0.54 -6.49
C LEU A 22 -4.15 -0.43 -7.87
N PHE A 23 -4.25 -1.54 -8.62
CA PHE A 23 -4.98 -1.56 -9.89
C PHE A 23 -6.45 -1.17 -9.69
N ASN A 24 -7.11 -1.72 -8.65
CA ASN A 24 -8.47 -1.31 -8.33
C ASN A 24 -8.56 0.19 -8.01
N HIS A 25 -7.57 0.74 -7.29
CA HIS A 25 -7.55 2.18 -7.03
C HIS A 25 -7.32 3.02 -8.29
N ILE A 26 -6.58 2.53 -9.30
CA ILE A 26 -6.47 3.21 -10.61
C ILE A 26 -7.84 3.30 -11.29
N VAL A 27 -8.66 2.26 -11.19
CA VAL A 27 -10.01 2.23 -11.80
C VAL A 27 -10.91 3.33 -11.24
N SER A 28 -10.62 3.90 -10.07
CA SER A 28 -11.36 5.05 -9.52
C SER A 28 -11.31 6.31 -10.37
N ILE A 29 -10.40 6.42 -11.34
CA ILE A 29 -10.38 7.51 -12.35
C ILE A 29 -11.70 7.56 -13.13
N TYR A 30 -12.34 6.40 -13.30
CA TYR A 30 -13.62 6.27 -13.99
C TYR A 30 -14.82 6.41 -13.05
N GLY A 31 -14.60 6.83 -11.80
CA GLY A 31 -15.62 7.07 -10.79
C GLY A 31 -15.76 5.94 -9.75
N ALA A 32 -16.50 6.25 -8.68
CA ALA A 32 -16.74 5.37 -7.55
C ALA A 32 -17.38 4.03 -7.95
N ASP A 33 -18.38 4.07 -8.84
CA ASP A 33 -19.11 2.87 -9.26
C ASP A 33 -18.21 1.89 -10.00
N LYS A 34 -17.31 2.38 -10.84
CA LYS A 34 -16.34 1.53 -11.56
C LYS A 34 -15.33 0.92 -10.60
N HIS A 35 -14.84 1.68 -9.61
CA HIS A 35 -13.99 1.15 -8.55
C HIS A 35 -14.70 0.06 -7.74
N ILE A 36 -15.95 0.30 -7.32
CA ILE A 36 -16.76 -0.67 -6.56
C ILE A 36 -17.03 -1.92 -7.40
N GLY A 37 -17.38 -1.74 -8.68
CA GLY A 37 -17.58 -2.85 -9.60
C GLY A 37 -16.35 -3.75 -9.73
N MET A 38 -15.17 -3.15 -9.95
CA MET A 38 -13.90 -3.89 -10.00
C MET A 38 -13.58 -4.56 -8.67
N MET A 39 -13.80 -3.87 -7.56
CA MET A 39 -13.61 -4.43 -6.23
C MET A 39 -14.51 -5.65 -6.01
N ASN A 40 -15.78 -5.60 -6.41
CA ASN A 40 -16.72 -6.71 -6.28
C ASN A 40 -16.34 -7.92 -7.13
N LEU A 41 -15.67 -7.70 -8.26
CA LEU A 41 -15.09 -8.79 -9.08
C LEU A 41 -13.90 -9.47 -8.37
N LEU A 42 -13.05 -8.69 -7.70
CA LEU A 42 -11.85 -9.20 -7.03
C LEU A 42 -12.13 -9.73 -5.61
N ARG A 43 -13.15 -9.20 -4.95
CA ARG A 43 -13.51 -9.49 -3.55
C ARG A 43 -13.74 -10.97 -3.25
N PRO A 44 -14.42 -11.78 -4.08
CA PRO A 44 -14.59 -13.22 -3.84
C PRO A 44 -13.27 -13.98 -3.72
N VAL A 45 -12.21 -13.50 -4.39
CA VAL A 45 -10.89 -14.13 -4.32
C VAL A 45 -10.19 -13.77 -2.99
N TYR A 46 -10.00 -12.48 -2.70
CA TYR A 46 -9.20 -12.09 -1.54
C TYR A 46 -9.96 -12.14 -0.20
N ARG A 47 -11.31 -12.25 -0.21
CA ARG A 47 -12.14 -12.53 0.97
C ARG A 47 -12.51 -14.01 1.12
N ASN A 48 -12.03 -14.90 0.22
CA ASN A 48 -12.08 -16.31 0.49
C ASN A 48 -11.32 -16.61 1.79
N ILE A 49 -11.90 -17.41 2.68
CA ILE A 49 -11.35 -17.60 4.04
C ILE A 49 -9.91 -18.10 4.05
N PHE A 50 -9.53 -18.96 3.11
CA PHE A 50 -8.15 -19.46 3.01
C PHE A 50 -7.20 -18.39 2.47
N VAL A 51 -7.62 -17.65 1.44
CA VAL A 51 -6.80 -16.57 0.84
C VAL A 51 -6.64 -15.43 1.83
N GLU A 52 -7.71 -15.00 2.50
CA GLU A 52 -7.66 -13.96 3.53
C GLU A 52 -6.75 -14.37 4.69
N ALA A 53 -6.84 -15.62 5.18
CA ALA A 53 -5.95 -16.14 6.22
C ALA A 53 -4.48 -16.12 5.79
N ILE A 54 -4.16 -16.53 4.56
CA ILE A 54 -2.80 -16.48 4.01
C ILE A 54 -2.30 -15.03 3.92
N LEU A 55 -3.14 -14.08 3.46
CA LEU A 55 -2.78 -12.68 3.38
C LEU A 55 -2.54 -12.07 4.77
N LEU A 56 -3.40 -12.33 5.74
CA LEU A 56 -3.24 -11.86 7.12
C LEU A 56 -1.96 -12.43 7.76
N LEU A 57 -1.68 -13.72 7.55
CA LEU A 57 -0.44 -14.34 8.00
C LEU A 57 0.78 -13.71 7.32
N ALA A 58 0.73 -13.49 6.01
CA ALA A 58 1.82 -12.86 5.27
C ALA A 58 2.10 -11.43 5.76
N VAL A 59 1.06 -10.62 6.03
CA VAL A 59 1.20 -9.27 6.59
C VAL A 59 1.80 -9.32 7.99
N SER A 60 1.34 -10.23 8.86
CA SER A 60 1.89 -10.41 10.21
C SER A 60 3.38 -10.77 10.17
N ILE A 61 3.76 -11.68 9.29
CA ILE A 61 5.15 -12.05 9.06
C ILE A 61 5.96 -10.84 8.56
N GLN A 62 5.42 -10.05 7.63
CA GLN A 62 6.10 -8.84 7.11
C GLN A 62 6.36 -7.82 8.21
N ILE A 63 5.37 -7.55 9.05
CA ILE A 63 5.50 -6.61 10.17
C ILE A 63 6.60 -7.09 11.13
N ILE A 64 6.48 -8.32 11.63
CA ILE A 64 7.41 -8.87 12.64
C ILE A 64 8.84 -8.96 12.09
N SER A 65 8.99 -9.55 10.91
CA SER A 65 10.30 -9.73 10.29
C SER A 65 10.91 -8.41 9.82
N GLY A 66 10.08 -7.50 9.28
CA GLY A 66 10.49 -6.17 8.86
C GLY A 66 11.03 -5.32 10.00
N LEU A 67 10.34 -5.27 11.15
CA LEU A 67 10.81 -4.58 12.36
C LEU A 67 12.13 -5.16 12.89
N LYS A 68 12.28 -6.49 12.88
CA LYS A 68 13.54 -7.15 13.26
C LYS A 68 14.67 -6.77 12.29
N LEU A 69 14.42 -6.82 10.98
CA LEU A 69 15.41 -6.45 9.97
C LEU A 69 15.77 -4.96 10.04
N PHE A 70 14.80 -4.08 10.29
CA PHE A 70 15.07 -2.65 10.51
C PHE A 70 16.01 -2.43 11.68
N LYS A 71 15.75 -3.05 12.85
CA LYS A 71 16.63 -2.94 14.05
C LYS A 71 18.06 -3.37 13.76
N THR A 72 18.24 -4.43 12.95
CA THR A 72 19.56 -4.97 12.62
C THR A 72 20.26 -4.10 11.55
N ASN A 73 19.55 -3.73 10.48
CA ASN A 73 20.18 -3.16 9.30
C ASN A 73 20.38 -1.63 9.39
N ARG A 74 19.60 -0.92 10.22
CA ARG A 74 19.66 0.55 10.29
C ARG A 74 21.04 1.11 10.67
N LYS A 75 21.79 0.36 11.49
CA LYS A 75 23.12 0.76 11.96
C LYS A 75 24.22 0.50 10.92
N THR A 76 23.99 -0.40 9.97
CA THR A 76 24.96 -0.84 8.96
C THR A 76 24.61 -0.32 7.55
N ALA A 77 23.56 0.49 7.42
CA ALA A 77 23.13 1.06 6.17
C ALA A 77 24.09 2.16 5.71
N ILE A 78 24.90 1.90 4.69
CA ILE A 78 25.89 2.83 4.14
C ILE A 78 25.32 3.57 2.93
N SER A 79 24.80 2.84 1.96
CA SER A 79 24.30 3.42 0.70
C SER A 79 22.94 4.11 0.87
N ASN A 80 22.63 5.06 -0.04
CA ASN A 80 21.32 5.69 -0.07
C ASN A 80 20.17 4.69 -0.28
N PHE A 81 20.42 3.65 -1.09
CA PHE A 81 19.44 2.57 -1.28
C PHE A 81 19.24 1.73 0.01
N ASP A 82 20.28 1.52 0.83
CA ASP A 82 20.12 0.82 2.11
C ASP A 82 19.28 1.64 3.10
N LYS A 83 19.56 2.94 3.17
CA LYS A 83 18.80 3.87 4.02
C LYS A 83 17.34 3.93 3.57
N LEU A 84 17.11 4.11 2.27
CA LEU A 84 15.76 4.14 1.70
C LEU A 84 15.01 2.83 1.98
N GLN A 85 15.65 1.67 1.78
CA GLN A 85 15.03 0.37 2.05
C GLN A 85 14.60 0.23 3.52
N ASN A 86 15.44 0.68 4.45
CA ASN A 86 15.15 0.60 5.87
C ASN A 86 13.96 1.50 6.26
N TRP A 87 13.95 2.75 5.81
CA TRP A 87 12.89 3.70 6.17
C TRP A 87 11.56 3.38 5.48
N THR A 88 11.59 3.00 4.20
CA THR A 88 10.37 2.56 3.50
C THR A 88 9.79 1.29 4.12
N GLY A 89 10.65 0.34 4.52
CA GLY A 89 10.21 -0.88 5.20
C GLY A 89 9.60 -0.61 6.57
N LEU A 90 10.16 0.33 7.35
CA LEU A 90 9.57 0.75 8.63
C LEU A 90 8.22 1.42 8.43
N TYR A 91 8.13 2.35 7.46
CA TYR A 91 6.88 3.02 7.15
C TYR A 91 5.78 2.02 6.76
N LEU A 92 6.10 1.06 5.87
CA LEU A 92 5.15 0.02 5.46
C LEU A 92 4.70 -0.85 6.62
N ALA A 93 5.58 -1.17 7.57
CA ALA A 93 5.19 -1.95 8.75
C ALA A 93 4.16 -1.19 9.61
N ILE A 94 4.39 0.12 9.85
CA ILE A 94 3.45 0.99 10.57
C ILE A 94 2.14 1.14 9.78
N PHE A 95 2.24 1.38 8.47
CA PHE A 95 1.09 1.48 7.58
C PHE A 95 0.22 0.22 7.62
N PHE A 96 0.81 -0.97 7.52
CA PHE A 96 0.05 -2.22 7.58
C PHE A 96 -0.69 -2.40 8.90
N ILE A 97 -0.09 -2.03 10.03
CA ILE A 97 -0.76 -2.10 11.34
C ILE A 97 -2.00 -1.20 11.33
N ILE A 98 -1.85 0.07 10.98
CA ILE A 98 -2.94 1.04 11.01
C ILE A 98 -4.01 0.69 9.97
N HIS A 99 -3.60 0.44 8.73
CA HIS A 99 -4.51 0.17 7.61
C HIS A 99 -5.33 -1.11 7.83
N LEU A 100 -4.66 -2.20 8.23
CA LEU A 100 -5.34 -3.47 8.48
C LEU A 100 -6.27 -3.37 9.69
N SER A 101 -5.86 -2.69 10.76
CA SER A 101 -6.71 -2.43 11.94
C SER A 101 -7.94 -1.62 11.56
N ALA A 102 -7.81 -0.59 10.71
CA ALA A 102 -8.93 0.20 10.23
C ALA A 102 -9.91 -0.64 9.38
N VAL A 103 -9.40 -1.45 8.44
CA VAL A 103 -10.22 -2.30 7.58
C VAL A 103 -10.95 -3.38 8.39
N LEU A 104 -10.25 -4.09 9.28
CA LEU A 104 -10.86 -5.11 10.12
C LEU A 104 -11.82 -4.49 11.14
N GLY A 105 -11.45 -3.35 11.74
CA GLY A 105 -12.31 -2.59 12.66
C GLY A 105 -13.59 -2.12 11.99
N GLY A 106 -13.50 -1.57 10.79
CA GLY A 106 -14.65 -1.17 9.97
C GLY A 106 -15.59 -2.33 9.69
N ARG A 107 -15.04 -3.50 9.33
CA ARG A 107 -15.83 -4.70 9.02
C ARG A 107 -16.45 -5.37 10.26
N LEU A 108 -15.67 -5.55 11.32
CA LEU A 108 -16.03 -6.41 12.45
C LEU A 108 -16.78 -5.66 13.56
N PHE A 109 -16.46 -4.38 13.76
CA PHE A 109 -17.05 -3.60 14.85
C PHE A 109 -18.04 -2.55 14.37
N LEU A 110 -17.75 -1.89 13.24
CA LEU A 110 -18.65 -0.87 12.71
C LEU A 110 -19.66 -1.42 11.70
N HIS A 111 -19.49 -2.69 11.27
CA HIS A 111 -20.33 -3.37 10.27
C HIS A 111 -20.46 -2.59 8.95
N LEU A 112 -19.43 -1.80 8.60
CA LEU A 112 -19.39 -1.03 7.37
C LEU A 112 -18.86 -1.87 6.21
N ASP A 113 -19.39 -1.61 5.01
CA ASP A 113 -18.73 -2.11 3.80
C ASP A 113 -17.43 -1.33 3.56
N THR A 114 -16.30 -2.02 3.60
CA THR A 114 -14.98 -1.43 3.36
C THR A 114 -14.74 -1.26 1.85
N ASN A 115 -15.64 -0.51 1.20
CA ASN A 115 -15.62 -0.18 -0.22
C ASN A 115 -14.88 1.15 -0.51
N PHE A 116 -15.13 1.74 -1.69
CA PHE A 116 -14.57 3.02 -2.10
C PHE A 116 -14.78 4.12 -1.05
N TYR A 117 -16.03 4.31 -0.57
CA TYR A 117 -16.39 5.38 0.35
C TYR A 117 -15.71 5.23 1.72
N PHE A 118 -15.54 4.00 2.21
CA PHE A 118 -14.75 3.74 3.41
C PHE A 118 -13.31 4.23 3.25
N GLY A 119 -12.67 3.93 2.11
CA GLY A 119 -11.28 4.31 1.85
C GLY A 119 -11.06 5.80 1.68
N VAL A 120 -12.07 6.52 1.13
CA VAL A 120 -11.91 7.94 0.76
C VAL A 120 -12.55 8.91 1.75
N ALA A 121 -13.28 8.44 2.77
CA ALA A 121 -13.98 9.29 3.73
C ALA A 121 -13.05 10.33 4.38
N GLY A 122 -11.97 9.86 5.00
CA GLY A 122 -10.99 10.75 5.63
C GLY A 122 -10.18 11.56 4.61
N LEU A 123 -9.90 10.98 3.43
CA LEU A 123 -9.15 11.66 2.37
C LEU A 123 -9.88 12.90 1.82
N ASN A 124 -11.22 12.86 1.78
CA ASN A 124 -12.06 13.92 1.24
C ASN A 124 -12.75 14.79 2.31
N SER A 125 -12.38 14.66 3.58
CA SER A 125 -13.02 15.39 4.68
C SER A 125 -11.99 16.18 5.51
N PHE A 126 -12.17 17.51 5.61
CA PHE A 126 -11.37 18.34 6.52
C PHE A 126 -11.85 18.14 7.96
N PRO A 127 -10.93 18.08 8.96
CA PRO A 127 -9.47 18.17 8.88
C PRO A 127 -8.75 16.84 8.63
N PHE A 128 -9.45 15.72 8.47
CA PHE A 128 -8.89 14.37 8.36
C PHE A 128 -7.96 14.20 7.14
N ASN A 129 -8.24 14.92 6.06
CA ASN A 129 -7.42 14.91 4.84
C ASN A 129 -5.97 15.35 5.08
N LEU A 130 -5.71 16.20 6.06
CA LEU A 130 -4.35 16.61 6.46
C LEU A 130 -3.50 15.41 6.93
N PHE A 131 -4.14 14.38 7.49
CA PHE A 131 -3.50 13.12 7.85
C PHE A 131 -3.53 12.10 6.70
N PHE A 132 -4.70 11.88 6.09
CA PHE A 132 -4.87 10.78 5.12
C PHE A 132 -4.14 11.01 3.80
N ILE A 133 -3.98 12.26 3.36
CA ILE A 133 -3.20 12.57 2.14
C ILE A 133 -1.74 12.11 2.29
N PRO A 134 -0.94 12.60 3.25
CA PRO A 134 0.44 12.12 3.41
C PRO A 134 0.49 10.63 3.79
N TYR A 135 -0.44 10.13 4.57
CA TYR A 135 -0.51 8.74 5.00
C TYR A 135 -0.58 7.77 3.81
N TYR A 136 -1.50 7.96 2.88
CA TYR A 136 -1.61 7.11 1.70
C TYR A 136 -0.51 7.39 0.66
N ALA A 137 -0.14 8.66 0.46
CA ALA A 137 0.92 9.01 -0.48
C ALA A 137 2.24 8.33 -0.12
N PHE A 138 2.65 8.45 1.15
CA PHE A 138 3.88 7.80 1.62
C PHE A 138 3.80 6.28 1.61
N ALA A 139 2.60 5.67 1.75
CA ALA A 139 2.45 4.24 1.65
C ALA A 139 2.75 3.72 0.24
N ILE A 140 2.17 4.35 -0.80
CA ILE A 140 2.41 3.97 -2.19
C ILE A 140 3.88 4.23 -2.56
N ILE A 141 4.41 5.42 -2.25
CA ILE A 141 5.81 5.77 -2.53
C ILE A 141 6.77 4.83 -1.79
N SER A 142 6.48 4.47 -0.54
CA SER A 142 7.29 3.52 0.23
C SER A 142 7.25 2.12 -0.35
N PHE A 143 6.11 1.66 -0.85
CA PHE A 143 5.99 0.36 -1.50
C PHE A 143 6.88 0.28 -2.74
N PHE A 144 6.78 1.24 -3.65
CA PHE A 144 7.64 1.28 -4.85
C PHE A 144 9.10 1.54 -4.50
N GLY A 145 9.39 2.39 -3.53
CA GLY A 145 10.74 2.65 -3.03
C GLY A 145 11.38 1.38 -2.45
N HIS A 146 10.64 0.61 -1.67
CA HIS A 146 11.11 -0.65 -1.11
C HIS A 146 11.43 -1.69 -2.20
N ILE A 147 10.53 -1.84 -3.18
CA ILE A 147 10.75 -2.71 -4.36
C ILE A 147 11.95 -2.24 -5.17
N ALA A 148 12.08 -0.93 -5.43
CA ALA A 148 13.21 -0.36 -6.13
C ALA A 148 14.56 -0.71 -5.48
N CYS A 149 14.62 -0.65 -4.14
CA CYS A 149 15.82 -1.03 -3.38
C CYS A 149 16.14 -2.52 -3.50
N ILE A 150 15.12 -3.39 -3.44
CA ILE A 150 15.30 -4.84 -3.64
C ILE A 150 15.76 -5.12 -5.07
N HIS A 151 15.16 -4.46 -6.06
CA HIS A 151 15.55 -4.55 -7.47
C HIS A 151 17.02 -4.16 -7.64
N ASN A 152 17.44 -3.01 -7.11
CA ASN A 152 18.82 -2.55 -7.19
C ASN A 152 19.83 -3.55 -6.63
N LYS A 153 19.47 -4.25 -5.55
CA LYS A 153 20.34 -5.26 -4.92
C LYS A 153 20.42 -6.59 -5.67
N LYS A 154 19.32 -6.98 -6.33
CA LYS A 154 19.20 -8.29 -6.95
C LYS A 154 19.51 -8.28 -8.46
N MET A 155 19.19 -7.19 -9.14
CA MET A 155 19.42 -7.07 -10.58
C MET A 155 20.92 -6.93 -10.88
N LYS A 156 21.39 -7.74 -11.81
CA LYS A 156 22.80 -7.75 -12.27
C LYS A 156 22.99 -7.27 -13.70
N HIS A 157 21.89 -7.19 -14.46
CA HIS A 157 21.95 -6.94 -15.90
C HIS A 157 21.30 -5.61 -16.26
N ASN A 158 21.79 -5.01 -17.33
CA ASN A 158 21.16 -3.87 -17.97
C ASN A 158 19.91 -4.35 -18.73
N ILE A 159 18.82 -3.59 -18.64
CA ILE A 159 17.59 -3.78 -19.42
C ILE A 159 17.35 -2.49 -20.21
N PHE A 160 17.12 -2.57 -21.51
CA PHE A 160 16.96 -1.40 -22.40
C PHE A 160 18.07 -0.34 -22.20
N SER A 161 19.33 -0.78 -22.11
CA SER A 161 20.49 0.08 -21.85
C SER A 161 20.47 0.83 -20.49
N LEU A 162 19.52 0.55 -19.62
CA LEU A 162 19.46 1.10 -18.28
C LEU A 162 20.23 0.22 -17.30
N THR A 163 21.12 0.82 -16.52
CA THR A 163 21.80 0.14 -15.41
C THR A 163 20.79 -0.21 -14.29
N PRO A 164 21.08 -1.21 -13.44
CA PRO A 164 20.19 -1.57 -12.31
C PRO A 164 19.77 -0.37 -11.44
N GLY A 165 20.69 0.55 -11.20
CA GLY A 165 20.39 1.78 -10.45
C GLY A 165 19.43 2.71 -11.19
N ARG A 166 19.53 2.85 -12.52
CA ARG A 166 18.58 3.64 -13.33
C ARG A 166 17.21 2.96 -13.40
N GLN A 167 17.17 1.62 -13.54
CA GLN A 167 15.93 0.84 -13.48
C GLN A 167 15.21 1.05 -12.15
N SER A 168 15.95 1.02 -11.04
CA SER A 168 15.39 1.24 -9.69
C SER A 168 14.85 2.66 -9.51
N LYS A 169 15.53 3.68 -10.06
CA LYS A 169 14.99 5.04 -10.08
C LYS A 169 13.71 5.14 -10.91
N ALA A 170 13.63 4.46 -12.04
CA ALA A 170 12.41 4.40 -12.85
C ALA A 170 11.24 3.78 -12.07
N ILE A 171 11.47 2.67 -11.34
CA ILE A 171 10.44 2.06 -10.47
C ILE A 171 9.92 3.06 -9.45
N LEU A 172 10.81 3.82 -8.79
CA LEU A 172 10.41 4.83 -7.82
C LEU A 172 9.61 5.97 -8.47
N ILE A 173 10.04 6.46 -9.63
CA ILE A 173 9.32 7.50 -10.39
C ILE A 173 7.93 7.00 -10.80
N CYS A 174 7.81 5.76 -11.30
CA CYS A 174 6.52 5.14 -11.59
C CYS A 174 5.61 5.13 -10.35
N GLY A 175 6.16 4.82 -9.17
CA GLY A 175 5.40 4.86 -7.92
C GLY A 175 4.89 6.26 -7.57
N ILE A 176 5.69 7.30 -7.78
CA ILE A 176 5.29 8.70 -7.56
C ILE A 176 4.18 9.10 -8.55
N CYS A 177 4.36 8.81 -9.85
CA CYS A 177 3.33 9.08 -10.85
C CYS A 177 2.02 8.34 -10.53
N LEU A 178 2.12 7.06 -10.15
CA LEU A 178 0.96 6.27 -9.77
C LEU A 178 0.24 6.84 -8.55
N THR A 179 0.97 7.37 -7.58
CA THR A 179 0.40 8.05 -6.42
C THR A 179 -0.50 9.20 -6.87
N VAL A 180 -0.02 10.07 -7.76
CA VAL A 180 -0.81 11.21 -8.29
C VAL A 180 -2.06 10.71 -9.02
N ILE A 181 -1.91 9.68 -9.86
CA ILE A 181 -3.02 9.09 -10.63
C ILE A 181 -4.10 8.53 -9.69
N ILE A 182 -3.69 7.80 -8.65
CA ILE A 182 -4.62 7.23 -7.66
C ILE A 182 -5.33 8.35 -6.90
N PHE A 183 -4.62 9.37 -6.45
CA PHE A 183 -5.25 10.51 -5.75
C PHE A 183 -6.24 11.26 -6.64
N TYR A 184 -5.91 11.46 -7.91
CA TYR A 184 -6.83 12.04 -8.88
C TYR A 184 -8.17 11.28 -8.94
N GLY A 185 -8.13 9.94 -8.98
CA GLY A 185 -9.34 9.12 -8.97
C GLY A 185 -10.06 9.11 -7.61
N LEU A 186 -9.31 8.93 -6.49
CA LEU A 186 -9.89 8.85 -5.14
C LEU A 186 -10.46 10.17 -4.61
N THR A 187 -10.14 11.29 -5.24
CA THR A 187 -10.67 12.61 -4.89
C THR A 187 -11.61 13.18 -5.96
N ASN A 188 -12.15 12.33 -6.81
CA ASN A 188 -13.03 12.76 -7.90
C ASN A 188 -12.41 13.92 -8.70
N HIS A 189 -11.24 13.66 -9.31
CA HIS A 189 -10.52 14.65 -10.13
C HIS A 189 -10.09 15.91 -9.35
N PHE A 190 -9.83 15.78 -8.03
CA PHE A 190 -9.55 16.84 -7.07
C PHE A 190 -10.73 17.75 -6.71
N GLU A 191 -11.94 17.44 -7.16
CA GLU A 191 -13.17 18.17 -6.81
C GLU A 191 -13.74 17.73 -5.45
N GLY A 192 -13.29 16.58 -4.95
CA GLY A 192 -13.80 15.97 -3.73
C GLY A 192 -14.92 14.96 -3.97
N VAL A 193 -15.10 14.07 -3.00
CA VAL A 193 -16.12 13.02 -3.02
C VAL A 193 -17.16 13.32 -1.95
N LYS A 194 -18.43 13.30 -2.32
CA LYS A 194 -19.53 13.35 -1.34
C LYS A 194 -19.61 12.01 -0.60
N ILE A 195 -19.40 12.05 0.71
CA ILE A 195 -19.40 10.86 1.56
C ILE A 195 -20.84 10.51 1.94
N PRO A 196 -21.32 9.27 1.70
CA PRO A 196 -22.63 8.82 2.13
C PRO A 196 -22.76 8.82 3.66
N ALA A 197 -23.99 9.03 4.17
CA ALA A 197 -24.25 9.18 5.60
C ALA A 197 -23.78 7.99 6.45
N GLU A 198 -23.82 6.78 5.92
CA GLU A 198 -23.36 5.56 6.58
C GLU A 198 -21.87 5.59 6.98
N TYR A 199 -21.05 6.38 6.27
CA TYR A 199 -19.62 6.55 6.54
C TYR A 199 -19.30 7.80 7.39
N ASN A 200 -20.30 8.56 7.83
CA ASN A 200 -20.09 9.77 8.61
C ASN A 200 -19.39 9.49 9.96
N ILE A 201 -19.61 8.30 10.54
CA ILE A 201 -18.89 7.86 11.75
C ILE A 201 -17.35 7.88 11.59
N LEU A 202 -16.84 7.67 10.37
CA LEU A 202 -15.40 7.69 10.08
C LEU A 202 -14.79 9.09 10.12
N ILE A 203 -15.63 10.12 10.06
CA ILE A 203 -15.23 11.53 10.00
C ILE A 203 -15.87 12.37 11.11
N GLY A 204 -16.36 11.69 12.17
CA GLY A 204 -16.88 12.35 13.38
C GLY A 204 -18.18 13.12 13.17
N LYS A 205 -19.03 12.67 12.24
CA LYS A 205 -20.34 13.26 11.96
C LYS A 205 -21.47 12.31 12.29
#